data_fda3db85fc6a83e116059106f53b5055
#
_entry.id   fda3db85fc6a83e116059106f53b5055
#
_cell.length_a   1.000
_cell.length_b   1.000
_cell.length_c   1.000
_cell.angle_alpha   90.00
_cell.angle_beta   90.00
_cell.angle_gamma   90.00
#
_symmetry.space_group_name_H-M   'P 1'
#
loop_
_entity.id
_entity.type
_entity.pdbx_description
1 polymer ?
#
loop_
_entity_poly.entity_id
_entity_poly.type
_entity_poly.pdbx_seq_one_letter_code
_entity_poly.pdbx_strand_id
1 'polypeptide(L)'
;VKPAWLALLAGALILAGPVARAQAQSIWEQRIEDDARRETFTLTARKPNYFLVTSMRTPNQAPYELTGSADQLDNEEIKFQLSFQTKMADDLLGGNGDLWFGYTQVSFWQLFNGAISAPFRETNYEPEVYLSFLTRAELLGFKLRTVNAGFVHQSNGRAEPLSRSWNRVFADFQLLRGDFALSFKPWVRIKEDPEEDNNPDIENYLGRYELRLSYQWRGHVFSGMVRNVLDSEHRLNSELSWSFPIVRRLRGLVQWYNGYGESLIDYNFNMHRIGVGVLLTDWL
;
A
#
# COMPACT_ATOMS: atom_id res chain seq x y z
N VAL A 1 -18.11 -22.68 8.24
CA VAL A 1 -17.76 -22.92 6.83
C VAL A 1 -16.38 -22.33 6.62
N LYS A 2 -15.34 -23.16 6.42
CA LYS A 2 -13.98 -22.68 6.17
C LYS A 2 -13.97 -21.99 4.79
N PRO A 3 -13.47 -20.77 4.65
CA PRO A 3 -13.50 -20.04 3.38
C PRO A 3 -12.56 -20.70 2.36
N ALA A 4 -13.09 -21.10 1.23
CA ALA A 4 -12.40 -21.82 0.15
C ALA A 4 -11.22 -21.05 -0.51
N TRP A 5 -11.08 -19.75 -0.24
CA TRP A 5 -10.03 -18.90 -0.82
C TRP A 5 -8.66 -19.00 -0.12
N LEU A 6 -8.59 -19.52 1.12
CA LEU A 6 -7.30 -19.89 1.75
C LEU A 6 -6.57 -20.98 0.95
N ALA A 7 -7.33 -21.82 0.24
CA ALA A 7 -6.74 -22.83 -0.65
C ALA A 7 -6.19 -22.24 -1.96
N LEU A 8 -6.70 -21.10 -2.43
CA LEU A 8 -6.24 -20.46 -3.65
C LEU A 8 -4.90 -19.73 -3.46
N LEU A 9 -4.66 -19.14 -2.30
CA LEU A 9 -3.36 -18.53 -1.98
C LEU A 9 -2.27 -19.59 -1.73
N ALA A 10 -2.62 -20.72 -1.12
CA ALA A 10 -1.70 -21.85 -0.92
C ALA A 10 -1.43 -22.61 -2.24
N GLY A 11 -2.41 -22.72 -3.14
CA GLY A 11 -2.29 -23.40 -4.42
C GLY A 11 -1.38 -22.71 -5.44
N ALA A 12 -1.34 -21.36 -5.43
CA ALA A 12 -0.48 -20.60 -6.32
C ALA A 12 1.02 -20.73 -6.01
N LEU A 13 1.36 -21.12 -4.79
CA LEU A 13 2.74 -21.34 -4.33
C LEU A 13 3.36 -22.68 -4.78
N ILE A 14 2.56 -23.65 -5.19
CA ILE A 14 3.00 -25.05 -5.43
C ILE A 14 3.29 -25.34 -6.91
N LEU A 15 2.80 -24.54 -7.86
CA LEU A 15 2.85 -24.88 -9.30
C LEU A 15 4.07 -24.34 -10.07
N ALA A 16 5.04 -23.70 -9.43
CA ALA A 16 6.27 -23.26 -10.09
C ALA A 16 7.38 -24.31 -9.98
N GLY A 17 7.34 -25.34 -10.81
CA GLY A 17 8.46 -26.24 -11.02
C GLY A 17 9.68 -25.49 -11.60
N PRO A 18 10.93 -26.01 -11.42
CA PRO A 18 12.13 -25.31 -11.84
C PRO A 18 12.24 -25.29 -13.37
N VAL A 19 11.92 -24.19 -14.00
CA VAL A 19 12.36 -23.88 -15.35
C VAL A 19 13.74 -23.25 -15.24
N ALA A 20 14.79 -24.03 -15.49
CA ALA A 20 16.15 -23.53 -15.65
C ALA A 20 16.23 -22.66 -16.92
N ARG A 21 15.88 -21.39 -16.84
CA ARG A 21 16.31 -20.34 -17.76
C ARG A 21 17.52 -19.66 -17.13
N ALA A 22 18.55 -19.33 -17.94
CA ALA A 22 19.51 -18.30 -17.53
C ALA A 22 18.68 -17.09 -17.12
N GLN A 23 18.58 -16.85 -15.82
CA GLN A 23 17.65 -15.87 -15.25
C GLN A 23 18.20 -14.49 -15.62
N ALA A 24 17.57 -13.84 -16.59
CA ALA A 24 17.58 -12.40 -16.60
C ALA A 24 17.14 -11.94 -15.21
N GLN A 25 17.93 -11.06 -14.60
CA GLN A 25 17.65 -10.47 -13.29
C GLN A 25 16.21 -9.93 -13.29
N SER A 26 15.41 -10.28 -12.29
CA SER A 26 14.02 -9.83 -12.24
C SER A 26 13.97 -8.30 -12.11
N ILE A 27 12.91 -7.66 -12.60
CA ILE A 27 12.73 -6.21 -12.45
C ILE A 27 12.76 -5.79 -10.97
N TRP A 28 12.33 -6.68 -10.10
CA TRP A 28 12.36 -6.51 -8.65
C TRP A 28 13.79 -6.43 -8.11
N GLU A 29 14.65 -7.32 -8.57
CA GLU A 29 16.04 -7.37 -8.15
C GLU A 29 16.82 -6.16 -8.68
N GLN A 30 16.59 -5.79 -9.96
CA GLN A 30 17.19 -4.60 -10.56
C GLN A 30 16.86 -3.34 -9.78
N ARG A 31 15.61 -3.16 -9.38
CA ARG A 31 15.21 -1.98 -8.62
C ARG A 31 15.87 -1.91 -7.25
N ILE A 32 15.90 -3.00 -6.49
CA ILE A 32 16.56 -3.03 -5.18
C ILE A 32 18.04 -2.64 -5.32
N GLU A 33 18.72 -3.16 -6.38
CA GLU A 33 20.11 -2.81 -6.65
C GLU A 33 20.28 -1.35 -7.11
N ASP A 34 19.36 -0.85 -7.94
CA ASP A 34 19.39 0.55 -8.36
C ASP A 34 19.20 1.49 -7.17
N ASP A 35 18.24 1.19 -6.27
CA ASP A 35 18.02 1.99 -5.06
C ASP A 35 19.23 1.93 -4.12
N ALA A 36 19.86 0.77 -3.95
CA ALA A 36 21.06 0.63 -3.14
C ALA A 36 22.24 1.46 -3.65
N ARG A 37 22.40 1.57 -4.99
CA ARG A 37 23.49 2.36 -5.63
C ARG A 37 23.16 3.83 -5.80
N ARG A 38 21.94 4.26 -5.46
CA ARG A 38 21.47 5.61 -5.73
C ARG A 38 22.15 6.61 -4.81
N GLU A 39 22.52 7.75 -5.39
CA GLU A 39 23.07 8.86 -4.63
C GLU A 39 22.06 9.43 -3.64
N THR A 40 22.53 9.94 -2.51
CA THR A 40 21.71 10.63 -1.52
C THR A 40 20.95 11.80 -2.13
N PHE A 41 19.77 12.12 -1.58
CA PHE A 41 18.88 13.21 -2.00
C PHE A 41 18.33 13.08 -3.44
N THR A 42 18.45 11.90 -4.06
CA THR A 42 17.79 11.60 -5.33
C THR A 42 16.37 11.08 -5.08
N LEU A 43 15.37 11.72 -5.68
CA LEU A 43 13.97 11.30 -5.56
C LEU A 43 13.68 10.07 -6.43
N THR A 44 13.03 9.08 -5.84
CA THR A 44 12.51 7.88 -6.51
C THR A 44 11.10 7.55 -6.05
N ALA A 45 10.41 6.65 -6.73
CA ALA A 45 9.11 6.21 -6.28
C ALA A 45 9.24 5.27 -5.06
N ARG A 46 8.42 5.45 -4.02
CA ARG A 46 8.32 4.56 -2.85
C ARG A 46 7.25 3.50 -3.05
N LYS A 47 6.06 3.92 -3.44
CA LYS A 47 4.90 3.10 -3.80
C LYS A 47 4.42 3.48 -5.21
N PRO A 48 3.47 2.78 -5.81
CA PRO A 48 2.92 3.13 -7.13
C PRO A 48 2.40 4.57 -7.19
N ASN A 49 2.65 5.26 -8.30
CA ASN A 49 2.06 6.56 -8.58
C ASN A 49 0.99 6.39 -9.66
N TYR A 50 -0.27 6.64 -9.32
CA TYR A 50 -1.40 6.37 -10.20
C TYR A 50 -2.53 7.40 -10.08
N PHE A 51 -3.37 7.43 -11.13
CA PHE A 51 -4.66 8.11 -11.17
C PHE A 51 -5.73 7.14 -11.65
N LEU A 52 -6.80 6.99 -10.87
CA LEU A 52 -7.92 6.09 -11.17
C LEU A 52 -9.24 6.85 -11.13
N VAL A 53 -10.08 6.63 -12.14
CA VAL A 53 -11.52 6.85 -12.00
C VAL A 53 -12.06 5.64 -11.26
N THR A 54 -12.72 5.87 -10.15
CA THR A 54 -13.22 4.82 -9.27
C THR A 54 -14.72 4.93 -9.07
N SER A 55 -15.37 3.78 -8.87
CA SER A 55 -16.74 3.69 -8.40
C SER A 55 -16.80 2.82 -7.15
N MET A 56 -17.52 3.29 -6.14
CA MET A 56 -17.78 2.57 -4.91
C MET A 56 -19.25 2.19 -4.81
N ARG A 57 -19.54 1.10 -4.11
CA ARG A 57 -20.92 0.63 -3.94
C ARG A 57 -21.77 1.62 -3.16
N THR A 58 -21.23 2.18 -2.09
CA THR A 58 -21.88 3.16 -1.22
C THR A 58 -20.78 3.99 -0.56
N PRO A 59 -20.84 5.32 -0.60
CA PRO A 59 -19.93 6.16 0.17
C PRO A 59 -20.22 6.07 1.66
N ASN A 60 -19.19 6.23 2.49
CA ASN A 60 -19.35 6.36 3.93
C ASN A 60 -19.81 7.78 4.25
N GLN A 61 -21.08 7.93 4.57
CA GLN A 61 -21.67 9.23 4.86
C GLN A 61 -21.56 9.63 6.33
N ALA A 62 -21.48 8.66 7.24
CA ALA A 62 -21.52 8.88 8.68
C ALA A 62 -20.52 9.93 9.22
N PRO A 63 -19.24 9.97 8.82
CA PRO A 63 -18.33 11.01 9.27
C PRO A 63 -18.76 12.43 8.88
N TYR A 64 -19.54 12.57 7.78
CA TYR A 64 -19.92 13.85 7.21
C TYR A 64 -21.28 14.37 7.68
N GLU A 65 -22.04 13.57 8.42
CA GLU A 65 -23.33 14.00 9.01
C GLU A 65 -23.16 15.23 9.90
N LEU A 66 -22.08 15.26 10.68
CA LEU A 66 -21.78 16.39 11.58
C LEU A 66 -21.38 17.68 10.82
N THR A 67 -21.00 17.56 9.56
CA THR A 67 -20.62 18.71 8.70
C THR A 67 -21.74 19.16 7.77
N GLY A 68 -22.89 18.45 7.77
CA GLY A 68 -24.02 18.73 6.91
C GLY A 68 -23.82 18.36 5.44
N SER A 69 -22.84 17.48 5.14
CA SER A 69 -22.48 17.06 3.78
C SER A 69 -22.72 15.59 3.50
N ALA A 70 -23.34 14.85 4.42
CA ALA A 70 -23.47 13.40 4.35
C ALA A 70 -24.18 12.91 3.08
N ASP A 71 -25.36 13.42 2.77
CA ASP A 71 -26.20 12.95 1.66
C ASP A 71 -25.76 13.48 0.29
N GLN A 72 -24.59 14.08 0.19
CA GLN A 72 -24.13 14.77 -1.01
C GLN A 72 -22.94 14.08 -1.69
N LEU A 73 -22.45 12.96 -1.15
CA LEU A 73 -21.32 12.23 -1.71
C LEU A 73 -21.75 11.35 -2.89
N ASP A 74 -21.04 11.47 -4.02
CA ASP A 74 -21.23 10.60 -5.18
C ASP A 74 -20.48 9.27 -5.01
N ASN A 75 -20.95 8.24 -5.72
CA ASN A 75 -20.29 6.95 -5.77
C ASN A 75 -18.99 6.96 -6.60
N GLU A 76 -18.88 7.90 -7.54
CA GLU A 76 -17.75 8.06 -8.44
C GLU A 76 -16.80 9.14 -7.91
N GLU A 77 -15.52 8.79 -7.86
CA GLU A 77 -14.46 9.74 -7.49
C GLU A 77 -13.14 9.41 -8.19
N ILE A 78 -12.25 10.37 -8.23
CA ILE A 78 -10.87 10.14 -8.62
C ILE A 78 -10.09 9.72 -7.38
N LYS A 79 -9.46 8.53 -7.43
CA LYS A 79 -8.45 8.10 -6.45
C LYS A 79 -7.08 8.25 -7.09
N PHE A 80 -6.17 8.96 -6.41
CA PHE A 80 -4.79 9.00 -6.87
C PHE A 80 -3.80 8.84 -5.72
N GLN A 81 -2.64 8.29 -6.04
CA GLN A 81 -1.53 8.14 -5.12
C GLN A 81 -0.28 8.80 -5.69
N LEU A 82 0.36 9.62 -4.87
CA LEU A 82 1.68 10.18 -5.10
C LEU A 82 2.62 9.67 -4.02
N SER A 83 3.73 9.07 -4.42
CA SER A 83 4.64 8.47 -3.48
C SER A 83 6.08 8.56 -3.97
N PHE A 84 6.96 9.03 -3.09
CA PHE A 84 8.38 9.13 -3.36
C PHE A 84 9.20 8.76 -2.12
N GLN A 85 10.48 8.52 -2.34
CA GLN A 85 11.48 8.32 -1.30
C GLN A 85 12.79 8.97 -1.73
N THR A 86 13.65 9.24 -0.76
CA THR A 86 15.03 9.67 -0.99
C THR A 86 15.94 9.07 0.07
N LYS A 87 17.14 8.66 -0.35
CA LYS A 87 18.18 8.23 0.56
C LYS A 87 18.78 9.45 1.25
N MET A 88 18.81 9.44 2.58
CA MET A 88 19.33 10.53 3.41
C MET A 88 20.79 10.31 3.80
N ALA A 89 21.19 9.05 4.01
CA ALA A 89 22.54 8.66 4.35
C ALA A 89 22.81 7.20 3.95
N ASP A 90 24.06 6.88 3.64
CA ASP A 90 24.53 5.55 3.29
C ASP A 90 25.27 4.90 4.46
N ASP A 91 25.26 3.56 4.48
CA ASP A 91 26.18 2.69 5.23
C ASP A 91 26.33 3.01 6.72
N LEU A 92 25.27 3.43 7.39
CA LEU A 92 25.31 3.91 8.79
C LEU A 92 25.78 2.85 9.80
N LEU A 93 25.67 1.56 9.47
CA LEU A 93 25.97 0.44 10.37
C LEU A 93 27.04 -0.49 9.77
N GLY A 94 28.21 0.07 9.45
CA GLY A 94 29.38 -0.71 9.06
C GLY A 94 29.32 -1.33 7.66
N GLY A 95 28.85 -0.58 6.66
CA GLY A 95 28.76 -1.00 5.26
C GLY A 95 27.38 -1.57 4.88
N ASN A 96 26.38 -1.36 5.75
CA ASN A 96 24.98 -1.66 5.49
C ASN A 96 24.09 -0.76 6.36
N GLY A 97 22.82 -0.60 6.00
CA GLY A 97 21.89 0.26 6.74
C GLY A 97 21.83 1.67 6.19
N ASP A 98 21.18 1.84 5.04
CA ASP A 98 20.89 3.13 4.44
C ASP A 98 19.69 3.77 5.11
N LEU A 99 19.80 5.06 5.46
CA LEU A 99 18.69 5.85 5.99
C LEU A 99 17.88 6.45 4.85
N TRP A 100 16.57 6.20 4.88
CA TRP A 100 15.62 6.70 3.90
C TRP A 100 14.52 7.54 4.52
N PHE A 101 14.09 8.56 3.79
CA PHE A 101 12.84 9.25 4.00
C PHE A 101 11.87 8.86 2.88
N GLY A 102 10.64 8.49 3.24
CA GLY A 102 9.55 8.20 2.32
C GLY A 102 8.34 9.06 2.61
N TYR A 103 7.57 9.35 1.56
CA TYR A 103 6.30 10.06 1.67
C TYR A 103 5.30 9.44 0.72
N THR A 104 4.09 9.17 1.22
CA THR A 104 2.97 8.73 0.40
C THR A 104 1.75 9.58 0.71
N GLN A 105 1.05 10.00 -0.34
CA GLN A 105 -0.23 10.66 -0.26
C GLN A 105 -1.24 9.88 -1.09
N VAL A 106 -2.40 9.57 -0.51
CA VAL A 106 -3.56 9.01 -1.21
C VAL A 106 -4.70 9.99 -1.08
N SER A 107 -5.27 10.41 -2.20
CA SER A 107 -6.38 11.37 -2.23
C SER A 107 -7.59 10.78 -2.94
N PHE A 108 -8.77 11.11 -2.42
CA PHE A 108 -10.07 10.75 -2.94
C PHE A 108 -10.82 12.05 -3.27
N TRP A 109 -11.03 12.29 -4.56
CA TRP A 109 -11.53 13.54 -5.07
C TRP A 109 -12.88 13.35 -5.76
N GLN A 110 -13.91 14.00 -5.25
CA GLN A 110 -15.28 14.03 -5.80
C GLN A 110 -15.35 14.91 -7.06
N LEU A 111 -14.42 14.70 -8.02
CA LEU A 111 -14.25 15.56 -9.22
C LEU A 111 -15.55 15.78 -9.99
N PHE A 112 -16.41 14.76 -10.03
CA PHE A 112 -17.66 14.79 -10.81
C PHE A 112 -18.83 15.40 -10.05
N ASN A 113 -18.68 15.65 -8.74
CA ASN A 113 -19.73 16.17 -7.87
C ASN A 113 -19.79 17.70 -7.90
N GLY A 114 -20.46 18.23 -8.91
CA GLY A 114 -20.66 19.68 -9.05
C GLY A 114 -21.59 20.31 -8.02
N ALA A 115 -22.45 19.51 -7.38
CA ALA A 115 -23.41 20.01 -6.39
C ALA A 115 -22.72 20.58 -5.13
N ILE A 116 -21.55 20.05 -4.78
CA ILE A 116 -20.75 20.48 -3.63
C ILE A 116 -19.38 21.05 -4.03
N SER A 117 -19.27 21.56 -5.27
CA SER A 117 -18.04 22.20 -5.79
C SER A 117 -16.83 21.25 -5.86
N ALA A 118 -17.05 19.97 -6.20
CA ALA A 118 -16.01 18.96 -6.46
C ALA A 118 -14.89 18.91 -5.40
N PRO A 119 -15.16 18.68 -4.09
CA PRO A 119 -14.14 18.73 -3.04
C PRO A 119 -13.28 17.48 -3.03
N PHE A 120 -12.10 17.56 -2.40
CA PHE A 120 -11.42 16.40 -1.87
C PHE A 120 -12.20 15.83 -0.69
N ARG A 121 -12.73 14.62 -0.86
CA ARG A 121 -13.45 13.94 0.22
C ARG A 121 -12.50 13.54 1.34
N GLU A 122 -11.35 12.99 0.98
CA GLU A 122 -10.33 12.56 1.93
C GLU A 122 -8.94 12.64 1.30
N THR A 123 -7.93 12.95 2.11
CA THR A 123 -6.53 12.83 1.75
C THR A 123 -5.78 12.26 2.93
N ASN A 124 -5.02 11.19 2.72
CA ASN A 124 -4.18 10.59 3.73
C ASN A 124 -2.71 10.85 3.41
N TYR A 125 -1.97 11.35 4.36
CA TYR A 125 -0.55 11.66 4.32
C TYR A 125 0.21 10.62 5.14
N GLU A 126 1.27 10.02 4.58
CA GLU A 126 2.06 8.97 5.23
C GLU A 126 3.56 9.27 5.04
N PRO A 127 4.16 10.19 5.83
CA PRO A 127 5.61 10.30 5.94
C PRO A 127 6.18 9.14 6.75
N GLU A 128 7.33 8.60 6.28
CA GLU A 128 8.05 7.52 6.96
C GLU A 128 9.56 7.77 6.93
N VAL A 129 10.25 7.33 8.00
CA VAL A 129 11.71 7.29 8.07
C VAL A 129 12.11 5.87 8.44
N TYR A 130 13.05 5.29 7.69
CA TYR A 130 13.45 3.91 7.92
C TYR A 130 14.90 3.64 7.54
N LEU A 131 15.48 2.64 8.19
CA LEU A 131 16.73 2.02 7.80
C LEU A 131 16.44 0.84 6.88
N SER A 132 17.16 0.75 5.77
CA SER A 132 17.08 -0.34 4.81
C SER A 132 18.38 -1.15 4.83
N PHE A 133 18.25 -2.45 5.05
CA PHE A 133 19.36 -3.40 5.10
C PHE A 133 19.28 -4.36 3.93
N LEU A 134 20.33 -4.43 3.12
CA LEU A 134 20.48 -5.49 2.12
C LEU A 134 20.82 -6.81 2.81
N THR A 135 20.24 -7.89 2.33
CA THR A 135 20.49 -9.25 2.88
C THR A 135 20.64 -10.28 1.76
N ARG A 136 21.27 -11.41 2.09
CA ARG A 136 21.46 -12.57 1.20
C ARG A 136 20.81 -13.83 1.75
N ALA A 137 19.97 -13.69 2.79
CA ALA A 137 19.30 -14.83 3.40
C ALA A 137 18.28 -15.44 2.44
N GLU A 138 18.01 -16.73 2.60
CA GLU A 138 16.97 -17.44 1.88
C GLU A 138 15.99 -18.06 2.87
N LEU A 139 14.70 -17.98 2.55
CA LEU A 139 13.62 -18.55 3.35
C LEU A 139 12.60 -19.21 2.41
N LEU A 140 12.39 -20.53 2.54
CA LEU A 140 11.44 -21.31 1.74
C LEU A 140 11.63 -21.16 0.21
N GLY A 141 12.86 -21.00 -0.24
CA GLY A 141 13.22 -20.78 -1.66
C GLY A 141 12.98 -19.36 -2.16
N PHE A 142 12.62 -18.43 -1.28
CA PHE A 142 12.63 -16.99 -1.54
C PHE A 142 13.93 -16.37 -1.04
N LYS A 143 14.51 -15.48 -1.81
CA LYS A 143 15.63 -14.65 -1.38
C LYS A 143 15.10 -13.44 -0.61
N LEU A 144 15.40 -13.35 0.68
CA LEU A 144 15.17 -12.12 1.45
C LEU A 144 16.20 -11.08 0.96
N ARG A 145 15.75 -10.04 0.30
CA ARG A 145 16.63 -9.05 -0.35
C ARG A 145 16.84 -7.81 0.51
N THR A 146 15.77 -7.32 1.13
CA THR A 146 15.84 -6.19 2.04
C THR A 146 15.04 -6.44 3.30
N VAL A 147 15.53 -5.86 4.39
CA VAL A 147 14.79 -5.66 5.63
C VAL A 147 14.77 -4.16 5.90
N ASN A 148 13.59 -3.56 5.88
CA ASN A 148 13.41 -2.17 6.23
C ASN A 148 12.82 -2.10 7.65
N ALA A 149 13.32 -1.20 8.50
CA ALA A 149 12.78 -1.00 9.83
C ALA A 149 12.70 0.51 10.12
N GLY A 150 11.56 0.98 10.59
CA GLY A 150 11.37 2.41 10.75
C GLY A 150 10.10 2.82 11.45
N PHE A 151 9.87 4.12 11.37
CA PHE A 151 8.72 4.82 11.92
C PHE A 151 7.87 5.38 10.77
N VAL A 152 6.56 5.34 10.92
CA VAL A 152 5.60 5.94 10.00
C VAL A 152 4.51 6.66 10.78
N HIS A 153 4.28 7.91 10.40
CA HIS A 153 3.09 8.68 10.77
C HIS A 153 2.07 8.60 9.65
N GLN A 154 0.80 8.47 9.98
CA GLN A 154 -0.27 8.59 8.99
C GLN A 154 -1.40 9.43 9.55
N SER A 155 -1.82 10.46 8.80
CA SER A 155 -2.90 11.36 9.19
C SER A 155 -3.67 11.86 7.98
N ASN A 156 -4.89 12.35 8.21
CA ASN A 156 -5.68 12.99 7.15
C ASN A 156 -5.61 14.53 7.17
N GLY A 157 -4.91 15.13 8.13
CA GLY A 157 -4.72 16.57 8.22
C GLY A 157 -5.99 17.38 8.46
N ARG A 158 -7.06 16.74 8.92
CA ARG A 158 -8.34 17.40 9.21
C ARG A 158 -8.45 17.80 10.67
N ALA A 159 -9.31 18.79 10.95
CA ALA A 159 -9.73 19.13 12.29
C ALA A 159 -10.81 18.15 12.80
N GLU A 160 -11.00 18.10 14.11
CA GLU A 160 -12.12 17.38 14.71
C GLU A 160 -13.48 17.90 14.17
N PRO A 161 -14.45 17.02 13.99
CA PRO A 161 -14.50 15.59 14.34
C PRO A 161 -14.01 14.65 13.23
N LEU A 162 -13.47 15.19 12.14
CA LEU A 162 -13.00 14.41 10.98
C LEU A 162 -11.52 14.01 11.08
N SER A 163 -10.81 14.49 12.09
CA SER A 163 -9.41 14.17 12.33
C SER A 163 -9.19 12.67 12.52
N ARG A 164 -8.20 12.09 11.82
CA ARG A 164 -7.73 10.71 12.02
C ARG A 164 -6.22 10.69 11.86
N SER A 165 -5.55 10.06 12.84
CA SER A 165 -4.10 9.86 12.77
C SER A 165 -3.67 8.63 13.55
N TRP A 166 -2.51 8.10 13.24
CA TRP A 166 -1.82 7.08 14.03
C TRP A 166 -0.34 6.99 13.69
N ASN A 167 0.43 6.53 14.67
CA ASN A 167 1.86 6.35 14.60
C ASN A 167 2.23 4.88 14.75
N ARG A 168 3.18 4.39 13.95
CA ARG A 168 3.61 2.98 13.97
C ARG A 168 5.12 2.85 13.85
N VAL A 169 5.67 1.88 14.56
CA VAL A 169 6.98 1.32 14.24
C VAL A 169 6.74 0.07 13.38
N PHE A 170 7.47 -0.08 12.31
CA PHE A 170 7.30 -1.20 11.38
C PHE A 170 8.62 -1.89 11.03
N ALA A 171 8.51 -3.15 10.61
CA ALA A 171 9.50 -3.83 9.80
C ALA A 171 8.86 -4.25 8.47
N ASP A 172 9.63 -4.26 7.37
CA ASP A 172 9.17 -4.71 6.05
C ASP A 172 10.22 -5.66 5.45
N PHE A 173 9.82 -6.90 5.25
CA PHE A 173 10.65 -7.97 4.72
C PHE A 173 10.30 -8.18 3.26
N GLN A 174 11.25 -7.88 2.35
CA GLN A 174 11.06 -8.03 0.92
C GLN A 174 11.76 -9.29 0.41
N LEU A 175 10.98 -10.23 -0.09
CA LEU A 175 11.41 -11.54 -0.55
C LEU A 175 11.14 -11.70 -2.03
N LEU A 176 12.11 -12.23 -2.77
CA LEU A 176 12.02 -12.43 -4.22
C LEU A 176 12.19 -13.91 -4.59
N ARG A 177 11.40 -14.35 -5.58
CA ARG A 177 11.58 -15.67 -6.22
C ARG A 177 11.18 -15.61 -7.69
N GLY A 178 12.16 -15.52 -8.57
CA GLY A 178 11.91 -15.34 -10.00
C GLY A 178 11.07 -14.09 -10.27
N ASP A 179 9.91 -14.28 -10.91
CA ASP A 179 8.97 -13.20 -11.21
C ASP A 179 8.01 -12.83 -10.06
N PHE A 180 8.21 -13.40 -8.88
CA PHE A 180 7.44 -13.10 -7.68
C PHE A 180 8.19 -12.16 -6.73
N ALA A 181 7.48 -11.19 -6.19
CA ALA A 181 7.90 -10.36 -5.07
C ALA A 181 6.87 -10.45 -3.94
N LEU A 182 7.34 -10.72 -2.73
CA LEU A 182 6.53 -10.82 -1.54
C LEU A 182 7.04 -9.79 -0.53
N SER A 183 6.15 -8.96 0.01
CA SER A 183 6.41 -8.08 1.15
C SER A 183 5.55 -8.53 2.33
N PHE A 184 6.17 -8.68 3.48
CA PHE A 184 5.52 -8.85 4.77
C PHE A 184 5.92 -7.70 5.68
N LYS A 185 4.95 -6.81 5.98
CA LYS A 185 5.15 -5.60 6.77
C LYS A 185 4.34 -5.64 8.06
N PRO A 186 4.86 -6.22 9.16
CA PRO A 186 4.29 -6.11 10.49
C PRO A 186 4.57 -4.72 11.08
N TRP A 187 3.69 -4.29 12.01
CA TRP A 187 3.86 -3.06 12.78
C TRP A 187 3.31 -3.15 14.19
N VAL A 188 3.77 -2.22 15.01
CA VAL A 188 3.23 -1.94 16.34
C VAL A 188 2.79 -0.49 16.38
N ARG A 189 1.54 -0.25 16.78
CA ARG A 189 1.02 1.09 17.00
C ARG A 189 1.67 1.72 18.22
N ILE A 190 2.10 2.96 18.11
CA ILE A 190 2.45 3.81 19.23
C ILE A 190 1.13 4.39 19.76
N LYS A 191 0.79 4.08 21.00
CA LYS A 191 -0.44 4.56 21.63
C LYS A 191 -0.35 6.06 21.86
N GLU A 192 -1.45 6.73 21.66
CA GLU A 192 -1.69 8.14 21.96
C GLU A 192 -2.47 8.27 23.27
N ASP A 193 -2.48 9.44 23.87
CA ASP A 193 -3.30 9.68 25.04
C ASP A 193 -4.78 9.51 24.68
N PRO A 194 -5.62 8.88 25.53
CA PRO A 194 -7.02 8.61 25.22
C PRO A 194 -7.86 9.84 24.88
N GLU A 195 -7.45 11.02 25.34
CA GLU A 195 -8.13 12.29 25.06
C GLU A 195 -7.79 12.85 23.66
N GLU A 196 -6.66 12.41 23.07
CA GLU A 196 -6.16 12.83 21.76
C GLU A 196 -6.36 11.75 20.68
N ASP A 197 -6.63 10.50 21.08
CA ASP A 197 -6.80 9.36 20.18
C ASP A 197 -8.16 9.37 19.48
N ASN A 198 -8.21 9.86 18.25
CA ASN A 198 -9.43 9.97 17.45
C ASN A 198 -9.80 8.72 16.66
N ASN A 199 -9.04 7.62 16.79
CA ASN A 199 -9.33 6.32 16.22
C ASN A 199 -8.76 5.16 17.07
N PRO A 200 -9.19 5.04 18.34
CA PRO A 200 -8.58 4.11 19.32
C PRO A 200 -8.69 2.63 18.93
N ASP A 201 -9.65 2.27 18.12
CA ASP A 201 -9.94 0.90 17.66
C ASP A 201 -9.43 0.58 16.24
N ILE A 202 -8.60 1.45 15.63
CA ILE A 202 -8.12 1.30 14.24
C ILE A 202 -7.41 -0.04 13.99
N GLU A 203 -6.69 -0.60 14.98
CA GLU A 203 -6.03 -1.89 14.87
C GLU A 203 -7.02 -3.05 14.73
N ASN A 204 -8.26 -2.92 15.21
CA ASN A 204 -9.30 -3.92 15.04
C ASN A 204 -9.70 -4.10 13.57
N TYR A 205 -9.55 -3.04 12.77
CA TYR A 205 -9.93 -3.02 11.35
C TYR A 205 -8.73 -3.19 10.41
N LEU A 206 -7.62 -2.51 10.68
CA LEU A 206 -6.43 -2.57 9.81
C LEU A 206 -5.47 -3.69 10.20
N GLY A 207 -5.62 -4.27 11.39
CA GLY A 207 -4.72 -5.30 11.91
C GLY A 207 -3.35 -4.75 12.26
N ARG A 208 -2.36 -5.68 12.34
CA ARG A 208 -0.98 -5.39 12.73
C ARG A 208 0.06 -5.79 11.69
N TYR A 209 -0.38 -6.10 10.47
CA TYR A 209 0.51 -6.43 9.36
C TYR A 209 -0.17 -6.26 8.01
N GLU A 210 0.64 -6.08 6.99
CA GLU A 210 0.27 -6.17 5.58
C GLU A 210 1.09 -7.28 4.92
N LEU A 211 0.41 -8.10 4.13
CA LEU A 211 1.04 -9.07 3.24
C LEU A 211 0.71 -8.67 1.80
N ARG A 212 1.73 -8.49 0.97
CA ARG A 212 1.59 -8.17 -0.44
C ARG A 212 2.37 -9.15 -1.29
N LEU A 213 1.71 -9.73 -2.29
CA LEU A 213 2.31 -10.57 -3.31
C LEU A 213 2.16 -9.90 -4.67
N SER A 214 3.24 -9.81 -5.43
CA SER A 214 3.24 -9.33 -6.80
C SER A 214 3.85 -10.38 -7.73
N TYR A 215 3.29 -10.50 -8.93
CA TYR A 215 3.75 -11.41 -9.97
C TYR A 215 3.84 -10.70 -11.32
N GLN A 216 5.00 -10.79 -11.95
CA GLN A 216 5.23 -10.25 -13.28
C GLN A 216 5.08 -11.35 -14.35
N TRP A 217 4.35 -11.04 -15.41
CA TRP A 217 4.20 -11.93 -16.55
C TRP A 217 4.09 -11.14 -17.85
N ARG A 218 5.06 -11.31 -18.75
CA ARG A 218 5.08 -10.69 -20.08
C ARG A 218 4.79 -9.17 -20.07
N GLY A 219 5.35 -8.45 -19.11
CA GLY A 219 5.14 -7.01 -18.95
C GLY A 219 3.87 -6.62 -18.17
N HIS A 220 2.98 -7.57 -17.88
CA HIS A 220 1.87 -7.37 -16.93
C HIS A 220 2.36 -7.56 -15.51
N VAL A 221 1.78 -6.83 -14.55
CA VAL A 221 2.01 -7.05 -13.12
C VAL A 221 0.66 -7.26 -12.44
N PHE A 222 0.55 -8.33 -11.70
CA PHE A 222 -0.59 -8.66 -10.84
C PHE A 222 -0.14 -8.52 -9.40
N SER A 223 -0.87 -7.76 -8.59
CA SER A 223 -0.58 -7.62 -7.16
C SER A 223 -1.82 -7.91 -6.32
N GLY A 224 -1.61 -8.61 -5.22
CA GLY A 224 -2.61 -8.80 -4.18
C GLY A 224 -2.07 -8.30 -2.84
N MET A 225 -2.87 -7.58 -2.09
CA MET A 225 -2.59 -7.15 -0.73
C MET A 225 -3.69 -7.65 0.20
N VAL A 226 -3.30 -8.10 1.38
CA VAL A 226 -4.24 -8.45 2.45
C VAL A 226 -3.74 -7.93 3.80
N ARG A 227 -4.70 -7.52 4.63
CA ARG A 227 -4.49 -7.15 6.04
C ARG A 227 -5.53 -7.84 6.88
N ASN A 228 -5.25 -8.00 8.17
CA ASN A 228 -6.18 -8.49 9.18
C ASN A 228 -6.80 -9.87 8.88
N VAL A 229 -6.05 -10.76 8.22
CA VAL A 229 -6.51 -12.08 7.77
C VAL A 229 -6.93 -13.00 8.92
N LEU A 230 -6.30 -12.83 10.09
CA LEU A 230 -6.50 -13.69 11.27
C LEU A 230 -7.53 -13.13 12.26
N ASP A 231 -8.23 -12.05 11.88
CA ASP A 231 -9.26 -11.46 12.73
C ASP A 231 -10.47 -12.39 12.89
N SER A 232 -10.89 -12.60 14.14
CA SER A 232 -12.03 -13.46 14.49
C SER A 232 -13.38 -12.91 14.02
N GLU A 233 -13.48 -11.60 13.84
CA GLU A 233 -14.68 -10.90 13.35
C GLU A 233 -14.71 -10.76 11.83
N HIS A 234 -13.76 -11.40 11.12
CA HIS A 234 -13.70 -11.44 9.66
C HIS A 234 -13.54 -10.07 8.98
N ARG A 235 -12.89 -9.12 9.64
CA ARG A 235 -12.59 -7.78 9.10
C ARG A 235 -11.39 -7.80 8.15
N LEU A 236 -11.44 -8.67 7.17
CA LEU A 236 -10.40 -8.80 6.14
C LEU A 236 -10.39 -7.57 5.23
N ASN A 237 -9.21 -7.08 4.93
CA ASN A 237 -8.97 -6.05 3.91
C ASN A 237 -8.18 -6.66 2.76
N SER A 238 -8.62 -6.42 1.55
CA SER A 238 -7.99 -6.95 0.34
C SER A 238 -7.98 -5.94 -0.80
N GLU A 239 -6.87 -5.87 -1.49
CA GLU A 239 -6.69 -5.10 -2.71
C GLU A 239 -6.11 -6.02 -3.79
N LEU A 240 -6.71 -6.02 -4.98
CA LEU A 240 -6.18 -6.66 -6.16
C LEU A 240 -5.90 -5.60 -7.21
N SER A 241 -4.77 -5.68 -7.85
CA SER A 241 -4.42 -4.77 -8.93
C SER A 241 -3.81 -5.53 -10.11
N TRP A 242 -4.09 -5.02 -11.30
CA TRP A 242 -3.52 -5.47 -12.56
C TRP A 242 -3.03 -4.28 -13.34
N SER A 243 -1.71 -4.21 -13.58
CA SER A 243 -1.12 -3.21 -14.44
C SER A 243 -0.61 -3.83 -15.74
N PHE A 244 -0.74 -3.08 -16.84
CA PHE A 244 -0.37 -3.53 -18.17
C PHE A 244 0.24 -2.38 -18.99
N PRO A 245 1.18 -2.66 -19.92
CA PRO A 245 1.82 -1.61 -20.71
C PRO A 245 0.81 -0.95 -21.69
N ILE A 246 0.85 0.36 -21.82
CA ILE A 246 0.10 1.14 -22.82
C ILE A 246 1.08 1.73 -23.84
N VAL A 247 1.93 2.66 -23.38
CA VAL A 247 2.94 3.31 -24.22
C VAL A 247 4.13 3.75 -23.41
N ARG A 248 5.33 3.39 -23.84
CA ARG A 248 6.60 3.70 -23.16
C ARG A 248 6.55 3.28 -21.69
N ARG A 249 6.61 4.26 -20.75
CA ARG A 249 6.53 4.04 -19.29
C ARG A 249 5.12 4.16 -18.72
N LEU A 250 4.15 4.62 -19.53
CA LEU A 250 2.75 4.71 -19.10
C LEU A 250 2.11 3.33 -19.12
N ARG A 251 1.49 2.96 -18.01
CA ARG A 251 0.79 1.68 -17.85
C ARG A 251 -0.69 1.93 -17.57
N GLY A 252 -1.53 0.99 -17.96
CA GLY A 252 -2.91 0.92 -17.48
C GLY A 252 -2.93 0.26 -16.11
N LEU A 253 -3.92 0.62 -15.31
CA LEU A 253 -4.16 0.04 -13.99
C LEU A 253 -5.64 -0.24 -13.80
N VAL A 254 -5.95 -1.45 -13.37
CA VAL A 254 -7.25 -1.84 -12.80
C VAL A 254 -7.01 -2.21 -11.35
N GLN A 255 -7.80 -1.66 -10.43
CA GLN A 255 -7.71 -1.92 -9.01
C GLN A 255 -9.08 -2.27 -8.46
N TRP A 256 -9.14 -3.27 -7.61
CA TRP A 256 -10.30 -3.63 -6.81
C TRP A 256 -9.92 -3.63 -5.35
N TYR A 257 -10.74 -3.01 -4.52
CA TYR A 257 -10.60 -2.97 -3.08
C TYR A 257 -11.86 -3.50 -2.41
N ASN A 258 -11.67 -4.27 -1.34
CA ASN A 258 -12.74 -4.78 -0.51
C ASN A 258 -12.30 -4.88 0.94
N GLY A 259 -13.06 -4.31 1.85
CA GLY A 259 -12.82 -4.36 3.29
C GLY A 259 -12.66 -2.98 3.92
N TYR A 260 -11.94 -2.93 5.02
CA TYR A 260 -11.82 -1.79 5.90
C TYR A 260 -10.50 -1.03 5.67
N GLY A 261 -10.48 0.26 5.99
CA GLY A 261 -9.23 1.04 6.01
C GLY A 261 -8.63 1.32 4.63
N GLU A 262 -9.46 1.53 3.60
CA GLU A 262 -8.99 2.08 2.33
C GLU A 262 -8.49 3.52 2.49
N SER A 263 -9.17 4.28 3.37
CA SER A 263 -8.75 5.59 3.84
C SER A 263 -8.86 5.70 5.36
N LEU A 264 -8.25 6.73 5.96
CA LEU A 264 -8.31 6.91 7.41
C LEU A 264 -9.70 7.26 7.89
N ILE A 265 -10.44 8.10 7.19
CA ILE A 265 -11.81 8.45 7.56
C ILE A 265 -12.75 7.24 7.46
N ASP A 266 -12.43 6.29 6.59
CA ASP A 266 -13.19 5.07 6.35
C ASP A 266 -12.57 3.84 7.04
N TYR A 267 -11.70 4.03 8.06
CA TYR A 267 -10.95 2.91 8.64
C TYR A 267 -11.86 1.79 9.18
N ASN A 268 -13.04 2.14 9.66
CA ASN A 268 -14.06 1.24 10.25
C ASN A 268 -15.27 1.02 9.33
N PHE A 269 -15.21 1.45 8.07
CA PHE A 269 -16.25 1.25 7.07
C PHE A 269 -15.85 0.19 6.04
N ASN A 270 -16.76 -0.75 5.75
CA ASN A 270 -16.51 -1.80 4.76
C ASN A 270 -16.71 -1.26 3.35
N MET A 271 -15.62 -0.88 2.71
CA MET A 271 -15.58 -0.31 1.38
C MET A 271 -15.54 -1.40 0.30
N HIS A 272 -16.31 -1.21 -0.79
CA HIS A 272 -16.22 -1.97 -2.02
C HIS A 272 -15.99 -1.00 -3.17
N ARG A 273 -14.82 -1.05 -3.78
CA ARG A 273 -14.41 -0.10 -4.82
C ARG A 273 -13.75 -0.82 -5.98
N ILE A 274 -14.06 -0.36 -7.19
CA ILE A 274 -13.32 -0.68 -8.40
C ILE A 274 -12.78 0.59 -9.03
N GLY A 275 -11.59 0.55 -9.59
CA GLY A 275 -10.96 1.69 -10.26
C GLY A 275 -10.25 1.27 -11.53
N VAL A 276 -10.27 2.16 -12.52
CA VAL A 276 -9.55 2.00 -13.80
C VAL A 276 -8.86 3.31 -14.14
N GLY A 277 -7.63 3.23 -14.62
CA GLY A 277 -6.88 4.43 -14.97
C GLY A 277 -5.45 4.17 -15.39
N VAL A 278 -4.55 5.06 -15.00
CA VAL A 278 -3.16 5.05 -15.43
C VAL A 278 -2.21 4.96 -14.24
N LEU A 279 -1.10 4.29 -14.49
CA LEU A 279 0.01 4.07 -13.58
C LEU A 279 1.27 4.67 -14.18
N LEU A 280 1.93 5.56 -13.46
CA LEU A 280 3.17 6.22 -13.86
C LEU A 280 4.41 5.47 -13.37
N THR A 281 4.35 4.92 -12.16
CA THR A 281 5.39 4.07 -11.58
C THR A 281 4.74 2.91 -10.84
N ASP A 282 5.16 1.69 -11.14
CA ASP A 282 4.65 0.48 -10.47
C ASP A 282 5.30 0.29 -9.08
N TRP A 283 4.92 -0.79 -8.37
CA TRP A 283 5.47 -1.15 -7.05
C TRP A 283 6.99 -1.25 -7.04
N LEU A 284 7.55 -1.14 -8.22
CA LEU A 284 8.98 -1.34 -8.39
C LEU A 284 9.52 -0.43 -9.47
#